data_f0d2e0714c104e5bde57d559a5e79e74
#
_entry.id   f0d2e0714c104e5bde57d559a5e79e74
#
_cell.length_a   1.000
_cell.length_b   1.000
_cell.length_c   1.000
_cell.angle_alpha   90.00
_cell.angle_beta   90.00
_cell.angle_gamma   90.00
#
_symmetry.space_group_name_H-M   'P 1'
#
loop_
_entity.id
_entity.type
_entity.pdbx_description
1 polymer ?
#
loop_
_entity_poly.entity_id
_entity_poly.type
_entity_poly.pdbx_seq_one_letter_code
_entity_poly.pdbx_strand_id
1 'polypeptide(L)'
;MIRTSPCPVVAVGSINHDLTVETPVLPRPGETVTGGALHTGLGGKGANQATAASRAGGNVRMIGAVGPDGQDLLATLERAEVNITAVETLKTGHSGAAVVSVDAAGENVIVVIPGANGSLSAAAVTAAFDTIPEPAVLVLQAEIPVQVIEHAARLAVARGWRVVLNLAPYVPPAADVVAAADPLVGNEHEADALLWASGRVAADVASAAAEAGRRAASAIITRGAEGTYAVSCGGGAGDVRHIPGPAAEAVDTTGAGDAFAGTLAGGATLEDAVKAAVQAGTRAVTHRGAQLQEEEL
;
A
#
# COMPACT_ATOMS: atom_id res chain seq x y z
N MET A 1 19.07 5.00 -24.08
CA MET A 1 19.52 3.92 -23.19
C MET A 1 18.41 2.88 -23.18
N ILE A 2 18.66 1.66 -23.62
CA ILE A 2 17.71 0.54 -23.51
C ILE A 2 17.65 0.21 -22.01
N ARG A 3 16.56 0.62 -21.34
CA ARG A 3 16.27 0.14 -19.98
C ARG A 3 16.04 -1.37 -20.10
N THR A 4 16.94 -2.17 -19.56
CA THR A 4 16.65 -3.59 -19.32
C THR A 4 15.35 -3.59 -18.51
N SER A 5 14.32 -4.29 -19.00
CA SER A 5 13.02 -4.36 -18.32
C SER A 5 13.24 -4.68 -16.84
N PRO A 6 12.87 -3.80 -15.93
CA PRO A 6 12.96 -4.13 -14.53
C PRO A 6 12.07 -5.36 -14.28
N CYS A 7 12.42 -6.14 -13.25
CA CYS A 7 11.61 -7.26 -12.79
C CYS A 7 10.13 -6.82 -12.68
N PRO A 8 9.16 -7.58 -13.23
CA PRO A 8 7.75 -7.20 -13.17
C PRO A 8 7.30 -6.98 -11.72
N VAL A 9 6.49 -5.94 -11.50
CA VAL A 9 5.84 -5.69 -10.21
C VAL A 9 4.39 -6.14 -10.30
N VAL A 10 3.96 -6.94 -9.35
CA VAL A 10 2.61 -7.48 -9.25
C VAL A 10 1.96 -6.94 -7.99
N ALA A 11 1.00 -6.05 -8.12
CA ALA A 11 0.21 -5.56 -7.02
C ALA A 11 -1.07 -6.41 -6.89
N VAL A 12 -1.24 -7.09 -5.75
CA VAL A 12 -2.49 -7.80 -5.43
C VAL A 12 -3.15 -7.05 -4.28
N GLY A 13 -4.31 -6.43 -4.54
CA GLY A 13 -4.90 -5.56 -3.51
C GLY A 13 -6.21 -4.89 -3.93
N SER A 14 -6.58 -3.89 -3.15
CA SER A 14 -7.82 -3.13 -3.26
C SER A 14 -7.79 -2.09 -4.36
N ILE A 15 -8.99 -1.85 -4.91
CA ILE A 15 -9.31 -0.76 -5.85
C ILE A 15 -10.59 -0.11 -5.32
N ASN A 16 -10.54 1.17 -4.96
CA ASN A 16 -11.65 1.88 -4.33
C ASN A 16 -12.04 3.15 -5.10
N HIS A 17 -13.32 3.52 -4.99
CA HIS A 17 -13.72 4.91 -5.11
C HIS A 17 -13.41 5.63 -3.80
N ASP A 18 -12.51 6.59 -3.81
CA ASP A 18 -12.30 7.49 -2.67
C ASP A 18 -13.24 8.69 -2.78
N LEU A 19 -14.06 8.90 -1.74
CA LEU A 19 -15.07 9.95 -1.63
C LEU A 19 -14.69 10.82 -0.44
N THR A 20 -14.03 11.95 -0.68
CA THR A 20 -13.61 12.87 0.38
C THR A 20 -14.55 14.05 0.46
N VAL A 21 -15.18 14.25 1.62
CA VAL A 21 -16.08 15.36 1.91
C VAL A 21 -15.42 16.32 2.87
N GLU A 22 -15.26 17.58 2.48
CA GLU A 22 -14.83 18.65 3.38
C GLU A 22 -16.00 19.10 4.25
N THR A 23 -15.79 19.22 5.57
CA THR A 23 -16.80 19.68 6.52
C THR A 23 -16.20 20.74 7.44
N PRO A 24 -17.02 21.69 7.95
CA PRO A 24 -16.53 22.64 8.96
C PRO A 24 -16.11 21.96 10.26
N VAL A 25 -16.79 20.86 10.61
CA VAL A 25 -16.59 20.06 11.83
C VAL A 25 -17.08 18.64 11.55
N LEU A 26 -16.43 17.63 12.12
CA LEU A 26 -16.91 16.25 12.04
C LEU A 26 -18.23 16.07 12.81
N PRO A 27 -19.28 15.44 12.21
CA PRO A 27 -20.56 15.24 12.87
C PRO A 27 -20.44 14.29 14.06
N ARG A 28 -21.10 14.63 15.17
CA ARG A 28 -21.28 13.72 16.30
C ARG A 28 -22.46 12.77 16.04
N PRO A 29 -22.57 11.67 16.78
CA PRO A 29 -23.73 10.79 16.67
C PRO A 29 -25.06 11.57 16.80
N GLY A 30 -25.91 11.45 15.76
CA GLY A 30 -27.20 12.14 15.69
C GLY A 30 -27.16 13.57 15.12
N GLU A 31 -25.98 14.12 14.80
CA GLU A 31 -25.84 15.43 14.15
C GLU A 31 -25.88 15.33 12.62
N THR A 32 -26.42 16.37 11.99
CA THR A 32 -26.31 16.57 10.54
C THR A 32 -25.48 17.82 10.29
N VAL A 33 -24.41 17.69 9.53
CA VAL A 33 -23.51 18.78 9.13
C VAL A 33 -23.65 19.00 7.64
N THR A 34 -23.72 20.27 7.20
CA THR A 34 -23.64 20.61 5.78
C THR A 34 -22.17 20.64 5.38
N GLY A 35 -21.76 19.75 4.46
CA GLY A 35 -20.42 19.72 3.89
C GLY A 35 -20.19 20.79 2.83
N GLY A 36 -18.96 20.97 2.46
CA GLY A 36 -18.48 21.81 1.37
C GLY A 36 -18.23 21.04 0.08
N ALA A 37 -16.96 20.91 -0.33
CA ALA A 37 -16.59 20.19 -1.52
C ALA A 37 -16.66 18.66 -1.34
N LEU A 38 -17.04 17.98 -2.44
CA LEU A 38 -16.89 16.53 -2.59
C LEU A 38 -15.82 16.26 -3.63
N HIS A 39 -14.78 15.56 -3.24
CA HIS A 39 -13.72 15.08 -4.13
C HIS A 39 -13.90 13.58 -4.33
N THR A 40 -13.80 13.14 -5.58
CA THR A 40 -13.88 11.72 -5.93
C THR A 40 -12.63 11.33 -6.72
N GLY A 41 -12.11 10.14 -6.47
CA GLY A 41 -10.91 9.69 -7.17
C GLY A 41 -10.66 8.19 -7.03
N LEU A 42 -9.58 7.76 -7.67
CA LEU A 42 -9.03 6.42 -7.49
C LEU A 42 -8.36 6.34 -6.12
N GLY A 43 -8.75 5.35 -5.35
CA GLY A 43 -8.16 4.97 -4.09
C GLY A 43 -8.00 3.46 -3.96
N GLY A 44 -7.83 3.04 -2.71
CA GLY A 44 -7.49 1.66 -2.38
C GLY A 44 -5.97 1.44 -2.41
N LYS A 45 -5.45 0.87 -1.34
CA LYS A 45 -4.00 0.69 -1.15
C LYS A 45 -3.34 -0.09 -2.29
N GLY A 46 -4.04 -1.08 -2.85
CA GLY A 46 -3.54 -1.84 -4.00
C GLY A 46 -3.34 -0.95 -5.22
N ALA A 47 -4.35 -0.17 -5.58
CA ALA A 47 -4.30 0.74 -6.72
C ALA A 47 -3.28 1.88 -6.52
N ASN A 48 -3.21 2.44 -5.30
CA ASN A 48 -2.25 3.48 -4.95
C ASN A 48 -0.80 2.98 -5.08
N GLN A 49 -0.51 1.79 -4.54
CA GLN A 49 0.83 1.19 -4.60
C GLN A 49 1.20 0.76 -6.03
N ALA A 50 0.24 0.26 -6.81
CA ALA A 50 0.45 -0.05 -8.22
C ALA A 50 0.82 1.21 -9.02
N THR A 51 0.08 2.29 -8.83
CA THR A 51 0.35 3.59 -9.47
C THR A 51 1.72 4.14 -9.07
N ALA A 52 2.06 4.07 -7.78
CA ALA A 52 3.36 4.53 -7.28
C ALA A 52 4.52 3.71 -7.86
N ALA A 53 4.38 2.39 -7.96
CA ALA A 53 5.36 1.50 -8.57
C ALA A 53 5.55 1.81 -10.07
N SER A 54 4.47 2.08 -10.80
CA SER A 54 4.53 2.48 -12.21
C SER A 54 5.25 3.81 -12.39
N ARG A 55 4.91 4.81 -11.60
CA ARG A 55 5.60 6.13 -11.59
C ARG A 55 7.09 6.02 -11.25
N ALA A 56 7.47 5.03 -10.46
CA ALA A 56 8.88 4.70 -10.20
C ALA A 56 9.58 3.99 -11.38
N GLY A 57 8.88 3.75 -12.48
CA GLY A 57 9.36 3.13 -13.70
C GLY A 57 9.24 1.61 -13.71
N GLY A 58 8.43 1.03 -12.83
CA GLY A 58 8.13 -0.41 -12.80
C GLY A 58 7.22 -0.84 -13.96
N ASN A 59 7.37 -2.07 -14.44
CA ASN A 59 6.39 -2.73 -15.29
C ASN A 59 5.35 -3.39 -14.37
N VAL A 60 4.22 -2.70 -14.15
CA VAL A 60 3.27 -3.05 -13.09
C VAL A 60 2.03 -3.75 -13.65
N ARG A 61 1.63 -4.84 -12.99
CA ARG A 61 0.34 -5.50 -13.19
C ARG A 61 -0.47 -5.45 -11.90
N MET A 62 -1.72 -5.00 -12.02
CA MET A 62 -2.69 -5.03 -10.93
C MET A 62 -3.54 -6.31 -11.00
N ILE A 63 -3.71 -6.98 -9.87
CA ILE A 63 -4.64 -8.07 -9.64
C ILE A 63 -5.60 -7.62 -8.54
N GLY A 64 -6.89 -7.56 -8.85
CA GLY A 64 -7.91 -7.05 -7.94
C GLY A 64 -9.28 -7.31 -8.51
N ALA A 65 -10.30 -6.70 -7.90
CA ALA A 65 -11.67 -6.78 -8.38
C ALA A 65 -12.39 -5.44 -8.26
N VAL A 66 -13.23 -5.13 -9.24
CA VAL A 66 -14.14 -3.96 -9.24
C VAL A 66 -15.57 -4.40 -9.49
N GLY A 67 -16.52 -3.57 -9.13
CA GLY A 67 -17.92 -3.74 -9.50
C GLY A 67 -18.20 -3.24 -10.92
N PRO A 68 -19.46 -3.30 -11.39
CA PRO A 68 -19.89 -2.75 -12.68
C PRO A 68 -19.69 -1.22 -12.79
N ASP A 69 -19.54 -0.55 -11.66
CA ASP A 69 -19.30 0.88 -11.48
C ASP A 69 -17.81 1.27 -11.55
N GLY A 70 -16.88 0.31 -11.67
CA GLY A 70 -15.44 0.56 -11.55
C GLY A 70 -14.74 0.95 -12.85
N GLN A 71 -15.46 1.29 -13.93
CA GLN A 71 -14.85 1.55 -15.25
C GLN A 71 -13.90 2.77 -15.24
N ASP A 72 -14.26 3.82 -14.53
CA ASP A 72 -13.44 5.02 -14.37
C ASP A 72 -12.19 4.77 -13.53
N LEU A 73 -12.27 3.89 -12.51
CA LEU A 73 -11.11 3.44 -11.73
C LEU A 73 -10.11 2.70 -12.60
N LEU A 74 -10.60 1.77 -13.45
CA LEU A 74 -9.77 1.02 -14.39
C LEU A 74 -9.11 1.95 -15.40
N ALA A 75 -9.85 2.89 -15.98
CA ALA A 75 -9.31 3.87 -16.90
C ALA A 75 -8.22 4.76 -16.25
N THR A 76 -8.35 5.06 -14.96
CA THR A 76 -7.33 5.83 -14.22
C THR A 76 -6.05 5.00 -14.01
N LEU A 77 -6.17 3.72 -13.69
CA LEU A 77 -5.02 2.80 -13.60
C LEU A 77 -4.31 2.64 -14.94
N GLU A 78 -5.06 2.52 -16.05
CA GLU A 78 -4.49 2.44 -17.40
C GLU A 78 -3.72 3.71 -17.77
N ARG A 79 -4.27 4.91 -17.46
CA ARG A 79 -3.53 6.18 -17.65
C ARG A 79 -2.24 6.24 -16.85
N ALA A 80 -2.22 5.62 -15.66
CA ALA A 80 -1.01 5.47 -14.86
C ALA A 80 -0.07 4.35 -15.35
N GLU A 81 -0.29 3.83 -16.58
CA GLU A 81 0.50 2.76 -17.21
C GLU A 81 0.52 1.45 -16.40
N VAL A 82 -0.53 1.19 -15.60
CA VAL A 82 -0.71 -0.07 -14.87
C VAL A 82 -1.48 -1.05 -15.75
N ASN A 83 -0.95 -2.25 -15.93
CA ASN A 83 -1.63 -3.33 -16.65
C ASN A 83 -2.76 -3.91 -15.78
N ILE A 84 -4.00 -3.75 -16.22
CA ILE A 84 -5.22 -4.17 -15.53
C ILE A 84 -5.85 -5.46 -16.08
N THR A 85 -5.18 -6.18 -16.98
CA THR A 85 -5.76 -7.37 -17.65
C THR A 85 -6.13 -8.51 -16.69
N ALA A 86 -5.63 -8.46 -15.44
CA ALA A 86 -5.94 -9.41 -14.38
C ALA A 86 -6.87 -8.80 -13.30
N VAL A 87 -7.50 -7.66 -13.56
CA VAL A 87 -8.56 -7.12 -12.69
C VAL A 87 -9.90 -7.70 -13.12
N GLU A 88 -10.59 -8.33 -12.18
CA GLU A 88 -11.92 -8.91 -12.42
C GLU A 88 -13.00 -7.82 -12.30
N THR A 89 -13.90 -7.72 -13.29
CA THR A 89 -15.12 -6.91 -13.17
C THR A 89 -16.29 -7.82 -12.80
N LEU A 90 -16.83 -7.65 -11.60
CA LEU A 90 -17.97 -8.41 -11.13
C LEU A 90 -19.25 -8.01 -11.90
N LYS A 91 -20.16 -8.96 -12.09
CA LYS A 91 -21.43 -8.70 -12.79
C LYS A 91 -22.43 -7.92 -11.96
N THR A 92 -22.32 -7.99 -10.65
CA THR A 92 -23.24 -7.38 -9.68
C THR A 92 -22.47 -6.85 -8.48
N GLY A 93 -23.09 -5.97 -7.69
CA GLY A 93 -22.46 -5.33 -6.55
C GLY A 93 -21.86 -3.98 -6.94
N HIS A 94 -20.92 -3.52 -6.16
CA HIS A 94 -20.21 -2.25 -6.35
C HIS A 94 -18.71 -2.46 -6.11
N SER A 95 -17.89 -1.58 -6.63
CA SER A 95 -16.46 -1.49 -6.32
C SER A 95 -16.23 -1.21 -4.83
N GLY A 96 -15.02 -1.40 -4.36
CA GLY A 96 -14.64 -0.90 -3.04
C GLY A 96 -14.81 0.61 -2.96
N ALA A 97 -15.04 1.13 -1.76
CA ALA A 97 -15.12 2.57 -1.54
C ALA A 97 -14.53 2.97 -0.19
N ALA A 98 -13.95 4.16 -0.11
CA ALA A 98 -13.61 4.82 1.14
C ALA A 98 -14.36 6.17 1.20
N VAL A 99 -15.14 6.36 2.26
CA VAL A 99 -15.82 7.63 2.54
C VAL A 99 -15.03 8.32 3.63
N VAL A 100 -14.44 9.45 3.29
CA VAL A 100 -13.57 10.24 4.17
C VAL A 100 -14.25 11.58 4.45
N SER A 101 -14.52 11.89 5.71
CA SER A 101 -14.91 13.23 6.13
C SER A 101 -13.71 13.91 6.76
N VAL A 102 -13.36 15.09 6.28
CA VAL A 102 -12.21 15.88 6.78
C VAL A 102 -12.74 17.23 7.25
N ASP A 103 -12.39 17.64 8.46
CA ASP A 103 -12.79 18.93 9.00
C ASP A 103 -11.76 20.04 8.76
N ALA A 104 -12.11 21.27 9.17
CA ALA A 104 -11.24 22.44 9.01
C ALA A 104 -9.94 22.38 9.82
N ALA A 105 -9.84 21.48 10.82
CA ALA A 105 -8.64 21.24 11.61
C ALA A 105 -7.73 20.13 10.98
N GLY A 106 -8.21 19.47 9.91
CA GLY A 106 -7.53 18.34 9.27
C GLY A 106 -7.78 17.00 9.94
N GLU A 107 -8.69 16.95 10.94
CA GLU A 107 -9.13 15.69 11.54
C GLU A 107 -10.04 14.93 10.58
N ASN A 108 -9.95 13.61 10.57
CA ASN A 108 -10.75 12.80 9.64
C ASN A 108 -11.44 11.61 10.30
N VAL A 109 -12.51 11.17 9.65
CA VAL A 109 -13.21 9.92 9.91
C VAL A 109 -13.34 9.18 8.60
N ILE A 110 -12.94 7.92 8.57
CA ILE A 110 -12.92 7.09 7.37
C ILE A 110 -13.81 5.86 7.57
N VAL A 111 -14.69 5.62 6.60
CA VAL A 111 -15.48 4.40 6.51
C VAL A 111 -15.07 3.66 5.23
N VAL A 112 -14.51 2.46 5.37
CA VAL A 112 -14.14 1.61 4.25
C VAL A 112 -15.23 0.59 3.97
N ILE A 113 -15.63 0.50 2.70
CA ILE A 113 -16.60 -0.47 2.18
C ILE A 113 -15.83 -1.43 1.26
N PRO A 114 -15.64 -2.70 1.65
CA PRO A 114 -14.84 -3.63 0.84
C PRO A 114 -15.36 -3.84 -0.58
N GLY A 115 -16.67 -3.90 -0.78
CA GLY A 115 -17.27 -4.12 -2.10
C GLY A 115 -16.65 -5.32 -2.82
N ALA A 116 -16.32 -5.13 -4.10
CA ALA A 116 -15.69 -6.16 -4.95
C ALA A 116 -14.34 -6.65 -4.40
N ASN A 117 -13.58 -5.84 -3.67
CA ASN A 117 -12.31 -6.26 -3.06
C ASN A 117 -12.50 -7.46 -2.13
N GLY A 118 -13.64 -7.51 -1.42
CA GLY A 118 -13.99 -8.63 -0.53
C GLY A 118 -14.30 -9.94 -1.27
N SER A 119 -14.50 -9.88 -2.58
CA SER A 119 -14.81 -11.04 -3.44
C SER A 119 -13.59 -11.59 -4.18
N LEU A 120 -12.44 -10.92 -4.10
CA LEU A 120 -11.21 -11.43 -4.73
C LEU A 120 -10.89 -12.83 -4.20
N SER A 121 -10.60 -13.76 -5.12
CA SER A 121 -10.38 -15.16 -4.77
C SER A 121 -8.94 -15.61 -4.96
N ALA A 122 -8.52 -16.62 -4.19
CA ALA A 122 -7.22 -17.27 -4.36
C ALA A 122 -7.05 -17.89 -5.76
N ALA A 123 -8.15 -18.39 -6.34
CA ALA A 123 -8.14 -18.96 -7.70
C ALA A 123 -7.83 -17.88 -8.75
N ALA A 124 -8.43 -16.69 -8.64
CA ALA A 124 -8.15 -15.57 -9.54
C ALA A 124 -6.67 -15.15 -9.46
N VAL A 125 -6.10 -15.08 -8.25
CA VAL A 125 -4.68 -14.79 -8.05
C VAL A 125 -3.80 -15.84 -8.71
N THR A 126 -4.10 -17.13 -8.51
CA THR A 126 -3.33 -18.23 -9.13
C THR A 126 -3.35 -18.13 -10.65
N ALA A 127 -4.52 -17.96 -11.24
CA ALA A 127 -4.68 -17.85 -12.69
C ALA A 127 -3.92 -16.63 -13.26
N ALA A 128 -3.94 -15.50 -12.55
CA ALA A 128 -3.19 -14.32 -12.94
C ALA A 128 -1.68 -14.56 -12.87
N PHE A 129 -1.18 -15.17 -11.79
CA PHE A 129 0.25 -15.46 -11.62
C PHE A 129 0.81 -16.38 -12.71
N ASP A 130 0.01 -17.33 -13.22
CA ASP A 130 0.40 -18.25 -14.31
C ASP A 130 0.71 -17.52 -15.63
N THR A 131 0.29 -16.26 -15.76
CA THR A 131 0.52 -15.42 -16.95
C THR A 131 1.68 -14.43 -16.79
N ILE A 132 2.34 -14.41 -15.63
CA ILE A 132 3.38 -13.42 -15.30
C ILE A 132 4.76 -14.02 -15.54
N PRO A 133 5.65 -13.31 -16.27
CA PRO A 133 7.05 -13.72 -16.41
C PRO A 133 7.78 -13.72 -15.06
N GLU A 134 8.65 -14.68 -14.87
CA GLU A 134 9.46 -14.82 -13.67
C GLU A 134 10.90 -14.34 -13.91
N PRO A 135 11.59 -13.80 -12.89
CA PRO A 135 11.09 -13.51 -11.53
C PRO A 135 10.23 -12.24 -11.48
N ALA A 136 9.48 -12.06 -10.39
CA ALA A 136 8.66 -10.87 -10.15
C ALA A 136 8.80 -10.36 -8.71
N VAL A 137 8.28 -9.15 -8.45
CA VAL A 137 8.11 -8.58 -7.10
C VAL A 137 6.62 -8.49 -6.82
N LEU A 138 6.17 -9.14 -5.75
CA LEU A 138 4.78 -9.05 -5.27
C LEU A 138 4.65 -7.92 -4.26
N VAL A 139 3.60 -7.10 -4.40
CA VAL A 139 3.21 -6.06 -3.44
C VAL A 139 1.83 -6.39 -2.89
N LEU A 140 1.73 -6.47 -1.57
CA LEU A 140 0.51 -6.83 -0.82
C LEU A 140 0.16 -5.78 0.22
N GLN A 141 -1.14 -5.60 0.48
CA GLN A 141 -1.73 -4.78 1.54
C GLN A 141 -2.91 -5.53 2.17
N ALA A 142 -3.48 -4.99 3.26
CA ALA A 142 -4.50 -5.71 4.02
C ALA A 142 -5.95 -5.22 3.80
N GLU A 143 -6.29 -4.76 2.60
CA GLU A 143 -7.66 -4.34 2.23
C GLU A 143 -8.43 -5.37 1.37
N ILE A 144 -7.91 -6.59 1.27
CA ILE A 144 -8.53 -7.74 0.62
C ILE A 144 -8.61 -8.90 1.61
N PRO A 145 -9.35 -9.99 1.33
CA PRO A 145 -9.45 -11.10 2.27
C PRO A 145 -8.08 -11.65 2.69
N VAL A 146 -7.85 -11.81 3.98
CA VAL A 146 -6.56 -12.24 4.53
C VAL A 146 -6.09 -13.58 3.93
N GLN A 147 -7.02 -14.49 3.65
CA GLN A 147 -6.72 -15.77 3.03
C GLN A 147 -6.14 -15.61 1.62
N VAL A 148 -6.55 -14.57 0.90
CA VAL A 148 -6.03 -14.24 -0.45
C VAL A 148 -4.63 -13.65 -0.33
N ILE A 149 -4.40 -12.77 0.65
CA ILE A 149 -3.06 -12.22 0.94
C ILE A 149 -2.07 -13.34 1.24
N GLU A 150 -2.45 -14.24 2.13
CA GLU A 150 -1.62 -15.38 2.54
C GLU A 150 -1.36 -16.34 1.38
N HIS A 151 -2.39 -16.62 0.58
CA HIS A 151 -2.25 -17.46 -0.61
C HIS A 151 -1.28 -16.83 -1.62
N ALA A 152 -1.45 -15.54 -1.94
CA ALA A 152 -0.58 -14.80 -2.86
C ALA A 152 0.88 -14.79 -2.39
N ALA A 153 1.11 -14.53 -1.10
CA ALA A 153 2.45 -14.52 -0.54
C ALA A 153 3.14 -15.89 -0.64
N ARG A 154 2.45 -16.97 -0.24
CA ARG A 154 2.99 -18.34 -0.33
C ARG A 154 3.27 -18.76 -1.76
N LEU A 155 2.38 -18.42 -2.69
CA LEU A 155 2.54 -18.73 -4.11
C LEU A 155 3.73 -17.96 -4.71
N ALA A 156 3.92 -16.69 -4.36
CA ALA A 156 5.06 -15.89 -4.77
C ALA A 156 6.39 -16.46 -4.26
N VAL A 157 6.44 -16.84 -2.98
CA VAL A 157 7.62 -17.50 -2.38
C VAL A 157 7.95 -18.81 -3.09
N ALA A 158 6.94 -19.63 -3.40
CA ALA A 158 7.15 -20.89 -4.13
C ALA A 158 7.71 -20.68 -5.55
N ARG A 159 7.49 -19.49 -6.13
CA ARG A 159 8.04 -19.07 -7.43
C ARG A 159 9.37 -18.30 -7.34
N GLY A 160 9.92 -18.15 -6.13
CA GLY A 160 11.14 -17.37 -5.91
C GLY A 160 10.96 -15.86 -6.09
N TRP A 161 9.71 -15.35 -5.99
CA TRP A 161 9.43 -13.92 -6.06
C TRP A 161 9.74 -13.24 -4.74
N ARG A 162 10.15 -11.98 -4.81
CA ARG A 162 10.27 -11.11 -3.65
C ARG A 162 8.88 -10.62 -3.21
N VAL A 163 8.62 -10.57 -1.91
CA VAL A 163 7.33 -10.16 -1.35
C VAL A 163 7.49 -8.87 -0.55
N VAL A 164 6.89 -7.79 -1.00
CA VAL A 164 6.71 -6.54 -0.24
C VAL A 164 5.36 -6.61 0.45
N LEU A 165 5.33 -6.72 1.77
CA LEU A 165 4.11 -6.80 2.56
C LEU A 165 3.91 -5.52 3.37
N ASN A 166 2.90 -4.73 3.00
CA ASN A 166 2.47 -3.56 3.77
C ASN A 166 1.36 -3.97 4.77
N LEU A 167 1.59 -3.72 6.05
CA LEU A 167 0.67 -4.06 7.14
C LEU A 167 -0.58 -3.16 7.24
N ALA A 168 -0.76 -2.23 6.31
CA ALA A 168 -1.86 -1.26 6.36
C ALA A 168 -3.13 -1.73 5.61
N PRO A 169 -4.33 -1.64 6.26
CA PRO A 169 -4.55 -1.53 7.69
C PRO A 169 -4.06 -2.80 8.40
N TYR A 170 -3.73 -2.71 9.69
CA TYR A 170 -3.23 -3.90 10.39
C TYR A 170 -4.29 -5.00 10.49
N VAL A 171 -4.01 -6.11 9.86
CA VAL A 171 -4.71 -7.40 10.00
C VAL A 171 -3.64 -8.44 10.30
N PRO A 172 -3.77 -9.25 11.38
CA PRO A 172 -2.74 -10.22 11.74
C PRO A 172 -2.48 -11.23 10.62
N PRO A 173 -1.35 -11.19 9.90
CA PRO A 173 -1.02 -12.20 8.91
C PRO A 173 -0.41 -13.43 9.56
N ALA A 174 -0.44 -14.57 8.88
CA ALA A 174 0.22 -15.78 9.33
C ALA A 174 1.73 -15.58 9.47
N ALA A 175 2.35 -16.25 10.45
CA ALA A 175 3.77 -16.04 10.77
C ALA A 175 4.73 -16.39 9.61
N ASP A 176 4.39 -17.39 8.80
CA ASP A 176 5.16 -17.76 7.59
C ASP A 176 5.10 -16.66 6.52
N VAL A 177 3.98 -15.95 6.42
CA VAL A 177 3.80 -14.82 5.48
C VAL A 177 4.61 -13.61 5.94
N VAL A 178 4.61 -13.32 7.25
CA VAL A 178 5.49 -12.28 7.82
C VAL A 178 6.96 -12.62 7.57
N ALA A 179 7.35 -13.88 7.80
CA ALA A 179 8.73 -14.34 7.62
C ALA A 179 9.22 -14.23 6.17
N ALA A 180 8.32 -14.34 5.20
CA ALA A 180 8.61 -14.22 3.78
C ALA A 180 8.72 -12.77 3.29
N ALA A 181 8.31 -11.79 4.08
CA ALA A 181 8.30 -10.39 3.67
C ALA A 181 9.73 -9.82 3.52
N ASP A 182 9.98 -9.20 2.37
CA ASP A 182 11.23 -8.53 2.01
C ASP A 182 10.95 -7.28 1.16
N PRO A 183 10.64 -6.12 1.78
CA PRO A 183 10.46 -5.91 3.21
C PRO A 183 9.02 -6.10 3.73
N LEU A 184 8.93 -6.25 5.04
CA LEU A 184 7.73 -5.94 5.80
C LEU A 184 7.66 -4.42 6.02
N VAL A 185 6.56 -3.79 5.63
CA VAL A 185 6.39 -2.33 5.69
C VAL A 185 5.21 -2.00 6.61
N GLY A 186 5.37 -1.02 7.47
CA GLY A 186 4.31 -0.49 8.31
C GLY A 186 4.68 0.86 8.91
N ASN A 187 3.71 1.55 9.48
CA ASN A 187 3.96 2.68 10.35
C ASN A 187 4.18 2.23 11.80
N GLU A 188 4.44 3.17 12.71
CA GLU A 188 4.66 2.88 14.13
C GLU A 188 3.48 2.13 14.77
N HIS A 189 2.23 2.50 14.44
CA HIS A 189 1.03 1.88 15.02
C HIS A 189 0.83 0.44 14.52
N GLU A 190 1.12 0.19 13.24
CA GLU A 190 1.04 -1.15 12.64
C GLU A 190 2.16 -2.06 13.16
N ALA A 191 3.35 -1.51 13.38
CA ALA A 191 4.45 -2.22 14.02
C ALA A 191 4.11 -2.59 15.47
N ASP A 192 3.57 -1.67 16.26
CA ASP A 192 3.13 -1.92 17.63
C ASP A 192 2.02 -2.98 17.67
N ALA A 193 1.05 -2.92 16.76
CA ALA A 193 -0.02 -3.92 16.65
C ALA A 193 0.54 -5.33 16.32
N LEU A 194 1.53 -5.42 15.43
CA LEU A 194 2.24 -6.67 15.11
C LEU A 194 2.94 -7.25 16.35
N LEU A 195 3.58 -6.40 17.13
CA LEU A 195 4.29 -6.82 18.35
C LEU A 195 3.32 -7.24 19.44
N TRP A 196 2.28 -6.44 19.67
CA TRP A 196 1.23 -6.74 20.66
C TRP A 196 0.55 -8.08 20.40
N ALA A 197 0.21 -8.38 19.15
CA ALA A 197 -0.36 -9.67 18.74
C ALA A 197 0.53 -10.86 19.11
N SER A 198 1.80 -10.62 19.42
CA SER A 198 2.80 -11.62 19.81
C SER A 198 3.22 -11.51 21.29
N GLY A 199 2.49 -10.71 22.08
CA GLY A 199 2.80 -10.49 23.49
C GLY A 199 4.07 -9.65 23.73
N ARG A 200 4.49 -8.80 22.78
CA ARG A 200 5.67 -7.95 22.87
C ARG A 200 5.28 -6.48 22.81
N VAL A 201 6.15 -5.62 23.34
CA VAL A 201 6.04 -4.16 23.30
C VAL A 201 7.43 -3.62 22.99
N ALA A 202 7.52 -2.68 22.04
CA ALA A 202 8.77 -1.95 21.77
C ALA A 202 8.89 -0.74 22.68
N ALA A 203 10.13 -0.38 23.01
CA ALA A 203 10.40 0.83 23.80
C ALA A 203 10.36 2.10 22.93
N ASP A 204 10.69 1.96 21.64
CA ASP A 204 10.73 3.01 20.64
C ASP A 204 10.63 2.41 19.22
N VAL A 205 10.54 3.27 18.22
CA VAL A 205 10.39 2.86 16.80
C VAL A 205 11.60 2.07 16.29
N ALA A 206 12.80 2.39 16.73
CA ALA A 206 14.00 1.64 16.34
C ALA A 206 13.94 0.20 16.88
N SER A 207 13.49 0.03 18.14
CA SER A 207 13.25 -1.27 18.74
C SER A 207 12.12 -2.03 18.02
N ALA A 208 11.07 -1.33 17.61
CA ALA A 208 9.98 -1.93 16.81
C ALA A 208 10.50 -2.42 15.46
N ALA A 209 11.31 -1.63 14.77
CA ALA A 209 11.92 -2.01 13.51
C ALA A 209 12.84 -3.24 13.66
N ALA A 210 13.70 -3.25 14.68
CA ALA A 210 14.58 -4.38 14.99
C ALA A 210 13.78 -5.66 15.26
N GLU A 211 12.69 -5.55 15.98
CA GLU A 211 11.83 -6.70 16.30
C GLU A 211 11.04 -7.20 15.07
N ALA A 212 10.54 -6.28 14.24
CA ALA A 212 9.90 -6.64 12.96
C ALA A 212 10.89 -7.34 12.03
N GLY A 213 12.14 -6.86 11.97
CA GLY A 213 13.21 -7.48 11.19
C GLY A 213 13.64 -8.87 11.68
N ARG A 214 13.47 -9.18 12.97
CA ARG A 214 13.67 -10.55 13.47
C ARG A 214 12.61 -11.54 12.97
N ARG A 215 11.50 -11.05 12.46
CA ARG A 215 10.36 -11.85 11.99
C ARG A 215 10.26 -11.93 10.48
N ALA A 216 10.82 -10.96 9.77
CA ALA A 216 10.84 -10.85 8.33
C ALA A 216 12.27 -10.92 7.78
N ALA A 217 12.45 -11.10 6.48
CA ALA A 217 13.77 -11.03 5.85
C ALA A 217 14.36 -9.61 5.94
N SER A 218 13.52 -8.61 5.81
CA SER A 218 13.82 -7.19 6.10
C SER A 218 12.55 -6.49 6.57
N ALA A 219 12.70 -5.34 7.27
CA ALA A 219 11.56 -4.56 7.72
C ALA A 219 11.83 -3.06 7.58
N ILE A 220 10.77 -2.29 7.39
CA ILE A 220 10.81 -0.84 7.27
C ILE A 220 9.62 -0.27 8.05
N ILE A 221 9.91 0.58 9.02
CA ILE A 221 8.91 1.27 9.82
C ILE A 221 8.98 2.76 9.52
N THR A 222 7.87 3.30 8.99
CA THR A 222 7.75 4.72 8.67
C THR A 222 7.28 5.51 9.89
N ARG A 223 7.75 6.77 10.02
CA ARG A 223 7.39 7.68 11.10
C ARG A 223 7.14 9.09 10.58
N GLY A 224 6.24 9.20 9.63
CA GLY A 224 5.85 10.49 9.06
C GLY A 224 7.04 11.38 8.70
N ALA A 225 7.05 12.62 9.17
CA ALA A 225 8.10 13.60 8.89
C ALA A 225 9.50 13.22 9.42
N GLU A 226 9.58 12.33 10.41
CA GLU A 226 10.87 11.87 10.95
C GLU A 226 11.57 10.87 10.03
N GLY A 227 10.89 10.37 8.97
CA GLY A 227 11.47 9.47 8.00
C GLY A 227 11.20 8.00 8.32
N THR A 228 12.22 7.16 8.25
CA THR A 228 12.06 5.70 8.17
C THR A 228 13.17 4.98 8.92
N TYR A 229 12.82 3.89 9.60
CA TYR A 229 13.74 2.95 10.20
C TYR A 229 13.75 1.66 9.38
N ALA A 230 14.90 1.35 8.76
CA ALA A 230 15.06 0.17 7.91
C ALA A 230 16.03 -0.82 8.55
N VAL A 231 15.71 -2.11 8.43
CA VAL A 231 16.56 -3.20 8.91
C VAL A 231 16.56 -4.34 7.90
N SER A 232 17.76 -4.88 7.61
CA SER A 232 17.95 -6.09 6.81
C SER A 232 18.59 -7.14 7.71
N CYS A 233 17.86 -8.22 7.98
CA CYS A 233 18.28 -9.16 9.02
C CYS A 233 18.86 -10.47 8.50
N GLY A 234 18.46 -10.94 7.34
CA GLY A 234 18.97 -12.22 6.82
C GLY A 234 19.00 -13.36 7.86
N GLY A 235 18.10 -13.33 8.86
CA GLY A 235 18.04 -14.32 9.94
C GLY A 235 18.83 -13.99 11.22
N GLY A 236 19.36 -12.76 11.37
CA GLY A 236 20.08 -12.30 12.59
C GLY A 236 19.56 -10.97 13.13
N ALA A 237 20.16 -10.46 14.20
CA ALA A 237 19.93 -9.09 14.68
C ALA A 237 20.53 -8.12 13.64
N GLY A 238 19.68 -7.61 12.75
CA GLY A 238 20.10 -6.64 11.74
C GLY A 238 20.43 -5.28 12.34
N ASP A 239 21.30 -4.54 11.64
CA ASP A 239 21.59 -3.16 11.97
C ASP A 239 20.42 -2.26 11.55
N VAL A 240 19.82 -1.54 12.50
CA VAL A 240 18.72 -0.61 12.26
C VAL A 240 19.31 0.71 11.77
N ARG A 241 18.92 1.12 10.56
CA ARG A 241 19.32 2.40 9.96
C ARG A 241 18.16 3.37 9.96
N HIS A 242 18.37 4.54 10.53
CA HIS A 242 17.45 5.66 10.38
C HIS A 242 17.76 6.41 9.09
N ILE A 243 16.75 6.60 8.25
CA ILE A 243 16.81 7.38 7.01
C ILE A 243 15.86 8.57 7.21
N PRO A 244 16.40 9.79 7.43
CA PRO A 244 15.56 10.95 7.71
C PRO A 244 14.71 11.33 6.51
N GLY A 245 13.49 11.78 6.78
CA GLY A 245 12.61 12.37 5.78
C GLY A 245 13.10 13.76 5.35
N PRO A 246 13.00 14.14 4.07
CA PRO A 246 13.20 15.52 3.66
C PRO A 246 12.16 16.43 4.31
N ALA A 247 12.55 17.66 4.61
CA ALA A 247 11.61 18.65 5.10
C ALA A 247 10.58 18.99 4.01
N ALA A 248 9.30 18.90 4.33
CA ALA A 248 8.20 19.28 3.44
C ALA A 248 7.06 19.90 4.25
N GLU A 249 6.36 20.83 3.64
CA GLU A 249 5.11 21.35 4.18
C GLU A 249 3.97 20.40 3.79
N ALA A 250 3.43 19.68 4.75
CA ALA A 250 2.38 18.69 4.49
C ALA A 250 1.04 19.40 4.25
N VAL A 251 0.45 19.12 3.10
CA VAL A 251 -0.92 19.54 2.71
C VAL A 251 -1.92 18.44 3.05
N ASP A 252 -1.56 17.19 2.69
CA ASP A 252 -2.38 16.00 2.95
C ASP A 252 -1.46 14.79 3.09
N THR A 253 -1.62 14.00 4.14
CA THR A 253 -0.78 12.81 4.38
C THR A 253 -1.36 11.53 3.78
N THR A 254 -2.52 11.61 3.12
CA THR A 254 -3.19 10.47 2.48
C THR A 254 -2.32 9.89 1.37
N GLY A 255 -2.17 8.58 1.36
CA GLY A 255 -1.41 7.87 0.33
C GLY A 255 0.13 7.95 0.43
N ALA A 256 0.70 8.70 1.39
CA ALA A 256 2.15 8.79 1.55
C ALA A 256 2.81 7.42 1.80
N GLY A 257 2.18 6.59 2.64
CA GLY A 257 2.61 5.21 2.89
C GLY A 257 2.48 4.31 1.66
N ASP A 258 1.45 4.53 0.84
CA ASP A 258 1.25 3.77 -0.41
C ASP A 258 2.28 4.19 -1.48
N ALA A 259 2.55 5.50 -1.61
CA ALA A 259 3.60 6.01 -2.48
C ALA A 259 4.97 5.44 -2.09
N PHE A 260 5.23 5.36 -0.78
CA PHE A 260 6.43 4.74 -0.24
C PHE A 260 6.50 3.24 -0.58
N ALA A 261 5.48 2.45 -0.22
CA ALA A 261 5.48 1.00 -0.40
C ALA A 261 5.52 0.59 -1.88
N GLY A 262 4.78 1.28 -2.75
CA GLY A 262 4.81 1.04 -4.19
C GLY A 262 6.17 1.34 -4.82
N THR A 263 6.80 2.44 -4.43
CA THR A 263 8.14 2.82 -4.93
C THR A 263 9.23 1.81 -4.51
N LEU A 264 9.12 1.21 -3.32
CA LEU A 264 10.03 0.15 -2.87
C LEU A 264 10.09 -1.05 -3.82
N ALA A 265 8.97 -1.39 -4.45
CA ALA A 265 8.91 -2.52 -5.36
C ALA A 265 9.69 -2.30 -6.67
N GLY A 266 9.85 -1.04 -7.10
CA GLY A 266 10.57 -0.66 -8.31
C GLY A 266 12.09 -0.52 -8.15
N GLY A 267 12.64 -0.59 -6.94
CA GLY A 267 14.07 -0.32 -6.66
C GLY A 267 14.99 -1.52 -6.90
N ALA A 268 16.24 -1.24 -7.32
CA ALA A 268 17.25 -2.26 -7.60
C ALA A 268 17.89 -2.84 -6.32
N THR A 269 18.11 -2.01 -5.29
CA THR A 269 18.61 -2.40 -3.97
C THR A 269 17.68 -1.90 -2.88
N LEU A 270 17.69 -2.52 -1.71
CA LEU A 270 16.84 -2.07 -0.58
C LEU A 270 17.16 -0.61 -0.21
N GLU A 271 18.45 -0.23 -0.17
CA GLU A 271 18.87 1.11 0.23
C GLU A 271 18.42 2.17 -0.79
N ASP A 272 18.61 1.93 -2.09
CA ASP A 272 18.18 2.85 -3.15
C ASP A 272 16.66 2.93 -3.22
N ALA A 273 15.98 1.78 -3.06
CA ALA A 273 14.53 1.71 -3.01
C ALA A 273 13.96 2.52 -1.84
N VAL A 274 14.56 2.41 -0.64
CA VAL A 274 14.12 3.17 0.54
C VAL A 274 14.34 4.67 0.35
N LYS A 275 15.48 5.11 -0.18
CA LYS A 275 15.72 6.53 -0.47
C LYS A 275 14.71 7.10 -1.47
N ALA A 276 14.44 6.36 -2.55
CA ALA A 276 13.43 6.76 -3.54
C ALA A 276 12.02 6.77 -2.93
N ALA A 277 11.69 5.77 -2.10
CA ALA A 277 10.41 5.66 -1.42
C ALA A 277 10.16 6.79 -0.41
N VAL A 278 11.18 7.19 0.36
CA VAL A 278 11.11 8.35 1.25
C VAL A 278 10.81 9.62 0.47
N GLN A 279 11.47 9.84 -0.67
CA GLN A 279 11.19 10.99 -1.53
C GLN A 279 9.79 10.95 -2.14
N ALA A 280 9.30 9.76 -2.54
CA ALA A 280 7.95 9.60 -3.09
C ALA A 280 6.88 9.89 -2.03
N GLY A 281 7.02 9.36 -0.82
CA GLY A 281 6.14 9.66 0.30
C GLY A 281 6.15 11.15 0.67
N THR A 282 7.33 11.78 0.65
CA THR A 282 7.47 13.23 0.90
C THR A 282 6.76 14.05 -0.19
N ARG A 283 6.87 13.68 -1.46
CA ARG A 283 6.12 14.34 -2.54
C ARG A 283 4.62 14.16 -2.38
N ALA A 284 4.17 12.97 -2.01
CA ALA A 284 2.74 12.69 -1.84
C ALA A 284 2.09 13.63 -0.81
N VAL A 285 2.74 13.96 0.29
CA VAL A 285 2.18 14.84 1.33
C VAL A 285 2.05 16.31 0.91
N THR A 286 2.70 16.75 -0.17
CA THR A 286 2.60 18.13 -0.65
C THR A 286 1.37 18.40 -1.53
N HIS A 287 0.58 17.37 -1.81
CA HIS A 287 -0.61 17.43 -2.67
C HIS A 287 -1.84 16.90 -1.93
N ARG A 288 -3.03 17.16 -2.47
CA ARG A 288 -4.29 16.62 -1.92
C ARG A 288 -4.63 15.27 -2.54
N GLY A 289 -5.09 14.33 -1.71
CA GLY A 289 -5.51 12.99 -2.11
C GLY A 289 -4.36 12.00 -2.24
N ALA A 290 -4.71 10.71 -2.37
CA ALA A 290 -3.75 9.60 -2.43
C ALA A 290 -2.99 9.50 -3.76
N GLN A 291 -3.44 10.18 -4.81
CA GLN A 291 -2.86 10.17 -6.15
C GLN A 291 -2.39 11.58 -6.54
N LEU A 292 -1.15 11.70 -7.04
CA LEU A 292 -0.68 12.94 -7.66
C LEU A 292 -1.52 13.24 -8.92
N GLN A 293 -1.98 14.47 -9.07
CA GLN A 293 -2.72 14.92 -10.26
C GLN A 293 -1.78 15.01 -11.47
N GLU A 294 -2.30 14.77 -12.70
CA GLU A 294 -1.50 14.78 -13.93
C GLU A 294 -0.86 16.15 -14.23
N GLU A 295 -1.43 17.25 -13.74
CA GLU A 295 -0.93 18.61 -13.94
C GLU A 295 0.30 18.94 -13.05
N GLU A 296 0.71 18.05 -12.17
CA GLU A 296 1.75 18.23 -11.15
C GLU A 296 3.01 17.37 -11.42
N LEU A 297 3.08 16.72 -12.58
CA LEU A 297 4.19 15.91 -13.08
C LEU A 297 5.05 16.72 -14.07
#